data_44dad71f0c9af56428bb6a5d7ff5702a
#
_entry.id   44dad71f0c9af56428bb6a5d7ff5702a
#
_cell.length_a   1.000
_cell.length_b   1.000
_cell.length_c   1.000
_cell.angle_alpha   90.00
_cell.angle_beta   90.00
_cell.angle_gamma   90.00
#
_symmetry.space_group_name_H-M   'P 1'
#
loop_
_entity.id
_entity.type
_entity.pdbx_description
1 polymer ?
#
loop_
_entity_poly.entity_id
_entity_poly.type
_entity_poly.pdbx_seq_one_letter_code
_entity_poly.pdbx_strand_id
1 'polypeptide(L)'
;MRREAYNPIKERTVIGKYPGFKGMEDIRLRNDRGECIVPDTDRFYRPIPVYENFKMLFRGETPYWIPNNGWFFCDTQEFRPRQGRDCRAHHQCLDGGPLIDYTKIPKLQRGWFDLPLEWEPLSCGATVRPGNPTLEDMNDWKEVLQWPSLEEIDFDEMKRMNETYLGTDRINQLGIHLGFWERMMCLMDVSNAAIALVDEDQEYAVQSFLDKLSDFYCDYITRVSKIGRIDSVMIHEDWGTNNSAFFSLDTARKFFVAPIKKVVDTCHSLNIIYEHHCCGKAQALAPAMVECGTDYWFPQSTINDVDKLIEDFKNDHLTFAVGNPILPQGSSEEEVRKIAKDFVDKYKDKGVLFCADSSTTRIPGHDH
;
A
#
# COMPACT_ATOMS: atom_id res chain seq x y z
N MET A 1 28.12 16.25 -2.52
CA MET A 1 28.41 16.19 -3.98
C MET A 1 27.51 17.17 -4.70
N ARG A 2 28.00 17.82 -5.77
CA ARG A 2 27.15 18.72 -6.55
C ARG A 2 26.15 17.86 -7.32
N ARG A 3 24.85 18.13 -7.17
CA ARG A 3 23.75 17.40 -7.83
C ARG A 3 23.94 17.49 -9.36
N GLU A 4 23.86 16.33 -10.06
CA GLU A 4 23.87 16.29 -11.51
C GLU A 4 22.60 16.98 -12.04
N ALA A 5 22.75 17.88 -13.00
CA ALA A 5 21.59 18.54 -13.60
C ALA A 5 20.79 17.52 -14.45
N TYR A 6 19.46 17.66 -14.45
CA TYR A 6 18.59 16.87 -15.31
C TYR A 6 19.01 16.94 -16.78
N ASN A 7 19.17 15.79 -17.40
CA ASN A 7 19.49 15.67 -18.82
C ASN A 7 18.45 14.77 -19.50
N PRO A 8 17.49 15.34 -20.24
CA PRO A 8 16.37 14.59 -20.80
C PRO A 8 16.80 13.53 -21.82
N ILE A 9 17.94 13.67 -22.48
CA ILE A 9 18.45 12.64 -23.40
C ILE A 9 19.01 11.47 -22.61
N LYS A 10 19.86 11.75 -21.61
CA LYS A 10 20.48 10.72 -20.76
C LYS A 10 19.45 9.94 -19.99
N GLU A 11 18.47 10.61 -19.38
CA GLU A 11 17.48 10.02 -18.51
C GLU A 11 16.34 9.28 -19.26
N ARG A 12 16.24 9.48 -20.57
CA ARG A 12 15.40 8.67 -21.46
C ARG A 12 16.14 7.48 -22.10
N THR A 13 17.42 7.32 -21.79
CA THR A 13 18.18 6.19 -22.32
C THR A 13 17.76 4.91 -21.61
N VAL A 14 17.27 3.94 -22.37
CA VAL A 14 16.97 2.58 -21.86
C VAL A 14 18.29 1.87 -21.61
N ILE A 15 18.53 1.46 -20.37
CA ILE A 15 19.75 0.77 -19.94
C ILE A 15 19.53 -0.71 -19.62
N GLY A 16 18.29 -1.20 -19.77
CA GLY A 16 17.91 -2.57 -19.52
C GLY A 16 16.40 -2.75 -19.39
N LYS A 17 16.01 -3.84 -18.76
CA LYS A 17 14.61 -4.14 -18.46
C LYS A 17 14.47 -4.47 -16.98
N TYR A 18 13.35 -4.08 -16.39
CA TYR A 18 12.86 -4.67 -15.16
C TYR A 18 12.10 -5.95 -15.52
N PRO A 19 12.31 -7.05 -14.78
CA PRO A 19 11.59 -8.27 -15.04
C PRO A 19 10.09 -8.05 -14.80
N GLY A 20 9.30 -8.43 -15.78
CA GLY A 20 7.87 -8.55 -15.64
C GLY A 20 7.48 -9.85 -14.94
N PHE A 21 6.22 -10.04 -14.68
CA PHE A 21 5.73 -11.29 -14.12
C PHE A 21 4.41 -11.69 -14.72
N LYS A 22 4.16 -13.01 -14.70
CA LYS A 22 2.93 -13.60 -15.20
C LYS A 22 1.95 -13.81 -14.06
N GLY A 23 0.67 -13.73 -14.38
CA GLY A 23 -0.39 -14.08 -13.43
C GLY A 23 -0.84 -12.97 -12.51
N MET A 24 -0.43 -11.75 -12.79
CA MET A 24 -0.97 -10.59 -12.09
C MET A 24 -2.14 -9.96 -12.76
N GLU A 25 -2.85 -9.27 -12.00
CA GLU A 25 -4.08 -8.75 -12.35
C GLU A 25 -4.20 -7.28 -12.38
N ASP A 26 -3.96 -6.79 -13.45
CA ASP A 26 -4.99 -5.88 -13.94
C ASP A 26 -5.79 -6.65 -15.01
N ILE A 27 -7.08 -6.73 -14.80
CA ILE A 27 -8.00 -7.29 -15.78
C ILE A 27 -7.84 -6.62 -17.17
N ARG A 28 -7.23 -5.43 -17.19
CA ARG A 28 -6.89 -4.63 -18.36
C ARG A 28 -5.62 -5.05 -19.06
N LEU A 29 -4.78 -5.86 -18.43
CA LEU A 29 -3.49 -6.33 -18.97
C LEU A 29 -3.54 -7.80 -19.38
N ARG A 30 -4.62 -8.21 -20.02
CA ARG A 30 -4.75 -9.55 -20.56
C ARG A 30 -4.16 -9.60 -21.96
N ASN A 31 -3.37 -10.65 -22.22
CA ASN A 31 -2.99 -10.99 -23.59
C ASN A 31 -4.19 -11.59 -24.34
N ASP A 32 -4.00 -11.86 -25.64
CA ASP A 32 -5.02 -12.44 -26.50
C ASP A 32 -5.52 -13.83 -26.04
N ARG A 33 -4.84 -14.46 -25.10
CA ARG A 33 -5.22 -15.74 -24.48
C ARG A 33 -5.97 -15.54 -23.14
N GLY A 34 -6.21 -14.30 -22.74
CA GLY A 34 -6.83 -13.97 -21.47
C GLY A 34 -5.91 -14.13 -20.25
N GLU A 35 -4.62 -14.37 -20.46
CA GLU A 35 -3.61 -14.47 -19.40
C GLU A 35 -3.20 -13.07 -18.97
N CYS A 36 -3.16 -12.84 -17.67
CA CYS A 36 -2.62 -11.61 -17.14
C CYS A 36 -1.09 -11.65 -17.15
N ILE A 37 -0.49 -10.71 -17.84
CA ILE A 37 0.96 -10.61 -17.97
C ILE A 37 1.37 -9.19 -17.67
N VAL A 38 2.24 -9.01 -16.68
CA VAL A 38 3.02 -7.78 -16.56
C VAL A 38 4.28 -7.98 -17.40
N PRO A 39 4.41 -7.28 -18.52
CA PRO A 39 5.58 -7.42 -19.38
C PRO A 39 6.83 -6.87 -18.71
N ASP A 40 7.98 -7.28 -19.22
CA ASP A 40 9.22 -6.59 -18.92
C ASP A 40 9.08 -5.11 -19.27
N THR A 41 9.40 -4.23 -18.32
CA THR A 41 9.33 -2.78 -18.51
C THR A 41 10.71 -2.18 -18.73
N ASP A 42 10.79 -1.10 -19.51
CA ASP A 42 12.05 -0.42 -19.75
C ASP A 42 12.60 0.16 -18.45
N ARG A 43 13.89 -0.12 -18.21
CA ARG A 43 14.68 0.50 -17.16
C ARG A 43 15.44 1.66 -17.77
N PHE A 44 15.06 2.85 -17.38
CA PHE A 44 15.72 4.08 -17.83
C PHE A 44 16.93 4.39 -16.94
N TYR A 45 17.90 5.11 -17.51
CA TYR A 45 19.00 5.64 -16.73
C TYR A 45 18.46 6.59 -15.64
N ARG A 46 18.98 6.43 -14.43
CA ARG A 46 18.76 7.33 -13.29
C ARG A 46 20.12 7.62 -12.64
N PRO A 47 20.36 8.86 -12.15
CA PRO A 47 21.63 9.22 -11.50
C PRO A 47 21.85 8.49 -10.17
N ILE A 48 20.78 8.05 -9.52
CA ILE A 48 20.77 7.25 -8.30
C ILE A 48 19.70 6.14 -8.39
N PRO A 49 19.76 5.09 -7.55
CA PRO A 49 18.70 4.10 -7.47
C PRO A 49 17.34 4.74 -7.14
N VAL A 50 16.26 4.18 -7.69
CA VAL A 50 14.90 4.70 -7.50
C VAL A 50 14.50 4.68 -6.02
N TYR A 51 14.77 3.58 -5.33
CA TYR A 51 14.48 3.48 -3.89
C TYR A 51 15.25 4.51 -3.05
N GLU A 52 16.46 4.89 -3.48
CA GLU A 52 17.25 5.91 -2.77
C GLU A 52 16.64 7.29 -2.97
N ASN A 53 16.21 7.63 -4.19
CA ASN A 53 15.49 8.86 -4.46
C ASN A 53 14.17 8.98 -3.66
N PHE A 54 13.46 7.85 -3.52
CA PHE A 54 12.26 7.78 -2.68
C PHE A 54 12.57 8.07 -1.21
N LYS A 55 13.57 7.41 -0.65
CA LYS A 55 13.97 7.60 0.76
C LYS A 55 14.51 8.99 1.08
N MET A 56 15.09 9.69 0.10
CA MET A 56 15.53 11.09 0.27
C MET A 56 14.39 11.99 0.75
N LEU A 57 13.17 11.80 0.21
CA LEU A 57 12.01 12.61 0.59
C LEU A 57 11.75 12.54 2.09
N PHE A 58 11.78 11.34 2.67
CA PHE A 58 11.47 11.10 4.09
C PHE A 58 12.65 11.45 5.04
N ARG A 59 13.84 11.63 4.49
CA ARG A 59 14.99 12.18 5.24
C ARG A 59 15.03 13.72 5.23
N GLY A 60 14.03 14.38 4.62
CA GLY A 60 14.02 15.83 4.44
C GLY A 60 15.05 16.33 3.41
N GLU A 61 15.58 15.45 2.59
CA GLU A 61 16.47 15.79 1.47
C GLU A 61 15.63 16.12 0.23
N THR A 62 16.18 16.91 -0.69
CA THR A 62 15.50 17.16 -1.97
C THR A 62 15.73 15.99 -2.91
N PRO A 63 14.71 15.21 -3.31
CA PRO A 63 14.86 14.15 -4.30
C PRO A 63 15.34 14.69 -5.66
N TYR A 64 15.97 13.86 -6.47
CA TYR A 64 16.40 14.22 -7.83
C TYR A 64 15.22 14.42 -8.77
N TRP A 65 14.15 13.65 -8.57
CA TRP A 65 12.84 13.79 -9.21
C TRP A 65 11.76 13.53 -8.15
N ILE A 66 10.52 13.97 -8.41
CA ILE A 66 9.40 13.67 -7.52
C ILE A 66 9.23 12.13 -7.48
N PRO A 67 9.38 11.50 -6.30
CA PRO A 67 9.26 10.05 -6.22
C PRO A 67 7.87 9.59 -6.66
N ASN A 68 7.80 8.46 -7.34
CA ASN A 68 6.55 7.87 -7.79
C ASN A 68 6.38 6.49 -7.13
N ASN A 69 5.36 6.35 -6.30
CA ASN A 69 4.95 5.08 -5.70
C ASN A 69 3.76 4.47 -6.46
N GLY A 70 3.77 4.56 -7.76
CA GLY A 70 2.72 3.98 -8.60
C GLY A 70 2.81 2.47 -8.65
N TRP A 71 1.67 1.84 -8.45
CA TRP A 71 1.52 0.40 -8.59
C TRP A 71 1.81 -0.03 -10.04
N PHE A 72 2.39 -1.21 -10.21
CA PHE A 72 2.52 -1.99 -11.46
C PHE A 72 3.64 -1.68 -12.44
N PHE A 73 3.97 -0.42 -12.75
CA PHE A 73 4.78 -0.18 -13.96
C PHE A 73 5.97 0.72 -13.76
N CYS A 74 6.03 1.32 -12.58
CA CYS A 74 6.97 2.38 -12.37
C CYS A 74 8.12 1.95 -11.50
N ASP A 75 8.35 2.75 -10.56
CA ASP A 75 9.45 2.72 -9.66
C ASP A 75 9.20 1.77 -8.49
N THR A 76 7.95 1.35 -8.28
CA THR A 76 7.57 0.46 -7.17
C THR A 76 7.18 -0.93 -7.66
N GLN A 77 7.58 -1.93 -6.90
CA GLN A 77 7.06 -3.29 -6.99
C GLN A 77 6.55 -3.71 -5.61
N GLU A 78 5.33 -4.20 -5.57
CA GLU A 78 4.67 -4.59 -4.34
C GLU A 78 4.77 -6.10 -4.13
N PHE A 79 5.07 -6.50 -2.91
CA PHE A 79 5.12 -7.88 -2.46
C PHE A 79 4.03 -8.10 -1.41
N ARG A 80 3.35 -9.22 -1.48
CA ARG A 80 2.27 -9.58 -0.57
C ARG A 80 2.45 -10.95 0.00
N PRO A 81 2.03 -11.19 1.25
CA PRO A 81 2.05 -12.52 1.82
C PRO A 81 0.98 -13.39 1.15
N ARG A 82 1.36 -14.55 0.65
CA ARG A 82 0.40 -15.51 0.10
C ARG A 82 -0.37 -16.24 1.19
N GLN A 83 0.30 -16.62 2.24
CA GLN A 83 -0.32 -17.31 3.37
C GLN A 83 -1.25 -16.39 4.16
N GLY A 84 -1.03 -15.09 4.09
CA GLY A 84 -1.99 -14.13 4.55
C GLY A 84 -3.30 -14.19 3.78
N ARG A 85 -3.27 -14.70 2.55
CA ARG A 85 -4.37 -14.84 1.59
C ARG A 85 -5.44 -13.76 1.66
N ASP A 86 -5.15 -12.71 2.40
CA ASP A 86 -5.88 -11.46 2.40
C ASP A 86 -5.65 -10.77 1.05
N CYS A 87 -5.26 -11.59 0.11
CA CYS A 87 -4.79 -11.18 -1.18
C CYS A 87 -5.95 -10.64 -1.99
N ARG A 88 -5.91 -9.38 -2.18
CA ARG A 88 -6.11 -8.96 -3.56
C ARG A 88 -4.97 -9.59 -4.33
N ALA A 89 -5.31 -10.32 -5.32
CA ALA A 89 -4.41 -11.01 -6.16
C ALA A 89 -3.62 -10.05 -7.07
N HIS A 90 -2.79 -9.24 -6.49
CA HIS A 90 -1.92 -8.34 -7.23
C HIS A 90 -0.51 -8.64 -6.81
N HIS A 91 0.40 -8.90 -7.70
CA HIS A 91 1.81 -8.90 -7.39
C HIS A 91 2.39 -10.22 -6.90
N GLN A 92 3.68 -10.21 -6.76
CA GLN A 92 4.42 -11.38 -6.37
C GLN A 92 4.10 -11.80 -4.96
N CYS A 93 3.70 -13.06 -4.84
CA CYS A 93 3.62 -13.68 -3.54
C CYS A 93 5.02 -13.93 -3.02
N LEU A 94 5.36 -13.38 -1.87
CA LEU A 94 6.65 -13.59 -1.22
C LEU A 94 6.89 -15.05 -0.86
N ASP A 95 5.84 -15.79 -0.57
CA ASP A 95 5.89 -17.19 -0.12
C ASP A 95 5.93 -18.23 -1.23
N GLY A 96 6.23 -17.82 -2.46
CA GLY A 96 6.68 -18.72 -3.48
C GLY A 96 5.66 -19.62 -4.15
N GLY A 97 4.42 -19.26 -4.15
CA GLY A 97 3.46 -20.01 -4.95
C GLY A 97 3.44 -19.62 -6.42
N PRO A 98 2.81 -20.44 -7.27
CA PRO A 98 2.56 -20.06 -8.64
C PRO A 98 1.80 -18.75 -8.68
N LEU A 99 2.16 -17.91 -9.62
CA LEU A 99 1.41 -16.69 -9.93
C LEU A 99 -0.05 -17.05 -10.13
N ILE A 100 -0.93 -16.27 -9.52
CA ILE A 100 -2.34 -16.60 -9.48
C ILE A 100 -2.92 -16.47 -10.88
N ASP A 101 -3.45 -17.55 -11.40
CA ASP A 101 -4.28 -17.53 -12.60
C ASP A 101 -5.69 -17.08 -12.20
N TYR A 102 -6.03 -15.87 -12.52
CA TYR A 102 -7.31 -15.23 -12.17
C TYR A 102 -8.53 -15.82 -12.83
N THR A 103 -8.32 -16.54 -13.91
CA THR A 103 -9.40 -17.34 -14.48
C THR A 103 -9.74 -18.55 -13.61
N LYS A 104 -8.86 -18.86 -12.65
CA LYS A 104 -8.94 -20.04 -11.77
C LYS A 104 -8.94 -19.70 -10.29
N ILE A 105 -9.09 -18.44 -9.91
CA ILE A 105 -9.19 -18.08 -8.50
C ILE A 105 -10.42 -18.78 -7.90
N PRO A 106 -10.24 -19.53 -6.82
CA PRO A 106 -11.38 -20.03 -6.09
C PRO A 106 -12.23 -18.87 -5.61
N LYS A 107 -13.54 -18.93 -5.82
CA LYS A 107 -14.46 -17.90 -5.34
C LYS A 107 -14.29 -17.66 -3.83
N LEU A 108 -14.02 -18.72 -3.08
CA LEU A 108 -13.76 -18.70 -1.63
C LEU A 108 -12.29 -19.00 -1.38
N GLN A 109 -11.62 -18.14 -0.64
CA GLN A 109 -10.24 -18.28 -0.17
C GLN A 109 -10.20 -18.25 1.36
N ARG A 110 -9.09 -18.65 1.94
CA ARG A 110 -8.85 -18.56 3.38
C ARG A 110 -7.72 -17.58 3.64
N GLY A 111 -8.01 -16.54 4.42
CA GLY A 111 -7.04 -15.55 4.89
C GLY A 111 -6.43 -15.93 6.24
N TRP A 112 -5.61 -15.05 6.79
CA TRP A 112 -5.20 -15.14 8.19
C TRP A 112 -6.43 -15.21 9.11
N PHE A 113 -6.30 -15.89 10.22
CA PHE A 113 -7.42 -16.22 11.12
C PHE A 113 -8.48 -17.13 10.49
N ASP A 114 -8.12 -17.87 9.44
CA ASP A 114 -9.03 -18.72 8.67
C ASP A 114 -10.25 -17.98 8.08
N LEU A 115 -10.11 -16.66 7.87
CA LEU A 115 -11.19 -15.82 7.33
C LEU A 115 -11.66 -16.32 5.96
N PRO A 116 -12.98 -16.49 5.76
CA PRO A 116 -13.55 -16.92 4.48
C PRO A 116 -13.67 -15.72 3.52
N LEU A 117 -12.64 -15.48 2.73
CA LEU A 117 -12.57 -14.38 1.77
C LEU A 117 -13.21 -14.77 0.44
N GLU A 118 -14.24 -14.05 0.02
CA GLU A 118 -14.86 -14.22 -1.30
C GLU A 118 -14.23 -13.24 -2.31
N TRP A 119 -13.83 -13.79 -3.44
CA TRP A 119 -13.31 -13.00 -4.56
C TRP A 119 -14.40 -12.18 -5.25
N GLU A 120 -14.17 -10.88 -5.39
CA GLU A 120 -15.05 -9.95 -6.11
C GLU A 120 -14.31 -9.39 -7.35
N PRO A 121 -14.68 -9.84 -8.56
CA PRO A 121 -13.99 -9.45 -9.79
C PRO A 121 -14.03 -7.95 -10.10
N LEU A 122 -15.08 -7.24 -9.66
CA LEU A 122 -15.23 -5.80 -9.95
C LEU A 122 -14.24 -4.95 -9.17
N SER A 123 -13.98 -5.33 -7.91
CA SER A 123 -12.99 -4.65 -7.06
C SER A 123 -11.58 -5.23 -7.22
N CYS A 124 -11.46 -6.34 -7.98
CA CYS A 124 -10.22 -7.12 -8.03
C CYS A 124 -9.67 -7.41 -6.62
N GLY A 125 -10.53 -7.77 -5.69
CA GLY A 125 -10.20 -8.00 -4.30
C GLY A 125 -11.02 -9.13 -3.69
N ALA A 126 -10.62 -9.56 -2.51
CA ALA A 126 -11.36 -10.54 -1.73
C ALA A 126 -11.80 -9.92 -0.41
N THR A 127 -13.03 -10.20 -0.01
CA THR A 127 -13.61 -9.70 1.24
C THR A 127 -14.47 -10.77 1.91
N VAL A 128 -14.70 -10.62 3.20
CA VAL A 128 -15.64 -11.48 3.92
C VAL A 128 -17.07 -11.07 3.54
N ARG A 129 -17.92 -12.08 3.27
CA ARG A 129 -19.33 -11.83 3.05
C ARG A 129 -20.00 -11.44 4.37
N PRO A 130 -20.69 -10.28 4.44
CA PRO A 130 -21.41 -9.87 5.64
C PRO A 130 -22.53 -10.86 6.04
N GLY A 131 -22.84 -10.89 7.33
CA GLY A 131 -23.98 -11.65 7.89
C GLY A 131 -23.62 -12.95 8.57
N ASN A 132 -22.35 -13.35 8.54
CA ASN A 132 -21.85 -14.51 9.29
C ASN A 132 -20.47 -14.18 9.89
N PRO A 133 -20.39 -13.31 10.90
CA PRO A 133 -19.12 -12.92 11.49
C PRO A 133 -18.41 -14.13 12.11
N THR A 134 -17.10 -14.17 11.99
CA THR A 134 -16.28 -15.18 12.69
C THR A 134 -16.27 -14.91 14.19
N LEU A 135 -16.40 -13.64 14.58
CA LEU A 135 -16.39 -13.16 15.95
C LEU A 135 -17.58 -12.21 16.15
N GLU A 136 -18.50 -12.54 17.03
CA GLU A 136 -19.68 -11.69 17.31
C GLU A 136 -19.38 -10.64 18.39
N ASP A 137 -18.62 -11.01 19.42
CA ASP A 137 -18.21 -10.18 20.55
C ASP A 137 -16.69 -10.21 20.68
N MET A 138 -16.07 -9.03 20.80
CA MET A 138 -14.61 -8.95 20.90
C MET A 138 -14.07 -9.62 22.18
N ASN A 139 -14.84 -9.74 23.23
CA ASN A 139 -14.43 -10.42 24.47
C ASN A 139 -14.04 -11.89 24.22
N ASP A 140 -14.61 -12.53 23.20
CA ASP A 140 -14.40 -13.93 22.88
C ASP A 140 -13.19 -14.20 21.97
N TRP A 141 -12.46 -13.15 21.54
CA TRP A 141 -11.42 -13.29 20.52
C TRP A 141 -10.33 -14.33 20.84
N LYS A 142 -10.00 -14.49 22.12
CA LYS A 142 -8.97 -15.46 22.56
C LYS A 142 -9.40 -16.90 22.44
N GLU A 143 -10.70 -17.14 22.54
CA GLU A 143 -11.30 -18.47 22.51
C GLU A 143 -11.70 -18.88 21.09
N VAL A 144 -12.13 -17.89 20.29
CA VAL A 144 -12.68 -18.13 18.95
C VAL A 144 -11.61 -18.10 17.87
N LEU A 145 -10.64 -17.18 17.96
CA LEU A 145 -9.71 -16.97 16.85
C LEU A 145 -8.50 -17.90 16.90
N GLN A 146 -8.27 -18.60 15.79
CA GLN A 146 -6.98 -19.28 15.56
C GLN A 146 -5.95 -18.27 15.10
N TRP A 147 -4.96 -18.01 15.97
CA TRP A 147 -3.91 -17.08 15.66
C TRP A 147 -2.96 -17.66 14.60
N PRO A 148 -2.66 -16.93 13.49
CA PRO A 148 -1.76 -17.44 12.47
C PRO A 148 -0.33 -17.63 13.03
N SER A 149 0.32 -18.71 12.61
CA SER A 149 1.71 -19.00 13.00
C SER A 149 2.69 -18.55 11.90
N LEU A 150 3.66 -17.70 12.25
CA LEU A 150 4.76 -17.33 11.34
C LEU A 150 5.81 -18.43 11.22
N GLU A 151 5.80 -19.44 12.09
CA GLU A 151 6.71 -20.59 12.02
C GLU A 151 6.36 -21.55 10.86
N GLU A 152 5.16 -21.42 10.30
CA GLU A 152 4.71 -22.19 9.13
C GLU A 152 5.19 -21.59 7.80
N ILE A 153 5.78 -20.39 7.84
CA ILE A 153 6.29 -19.69 6.65
C ILE A 153 7.74 -20.08 6.40
N ASP A 154 8.03 -20.62 5.22
CA ASP A 154 9.40 -20.84 4.76
C ASP A 154 10.00 -19.55 4.18
N PHE A 155 10.65 -18.77 5.06
CA PHE A 155 11.28 -17.50 4.68
C PHE A 155 12.51 -17.68 3.78
N ASP A 156 13.19 -18.83 3.84
CA ASP A 156 14.33 -19.13 2.96
C ASP A 156 13.85 -19.42 1.54
N GLU A 157 12.76 -20.16 1.40
CA GLU A 157 12.08 -20.35 0.11
C GLU A 157 11.56 -19.01 -0.44
N MET A 158 10.92 -18.21 0.39
CA MET A 158 10.45 -16.88 0.06
C MET A 158 11.59 -16.00 -0.50
N LYS A 159 12.76 -16.01 0.15
CA LYS A 159 13.95 -15.31 -0.32
C LYS A 159 14.40 -15.80 -1.70
N ARG A 160 14.56 -17.10 -1.85
CA ARG A 160 15.04 -17.73 -3.09
C ARG A 160 14.16 -17.40 -4.29
N MET A 161 12.85 -17.41 -4.08
CA MET A 161 11.89 -17.16 -5.16
C MET A 161 11.78 -15.69 -5.57
N ASN A 162 12.13 -14.78 -4.68
CA ASN A 162 12.00 -13.35 -4.93
C ASN A 162 13.35 -12.65 -5.19
N GLU A 163 14.48 -13.34 -5.19
CA GLU A 163 15.80 -12.75 -5.28
C GLU A 163 15.98 -11.84 -6.50
N THR A 164 15.50 -12.28 -7.67
CA THR A 164 15.58 -11.50 -8.92
C THR A 164 14.87 -10.15 -8.82
N TYR A 165 13.75 -10.10 -8.12
CA TYR A 165 12.92 -8.90 -8.00
C TYR A 165 13.40 -8.00 -6.87
N LEU A 166 13.70 -8.56 -5.71
CA LEU A 166 14.21 -7.83 -4.55
C LEU A 166 15.56 -7.14 -4.84
N GLY A 167 16.35 -7.71 -5.78
CA GLY A 167 17.64 -7.17 -6.20
C GLY A 167 17.58 -5.98 -7.16
N THR A 168 16.41 -5.56 -7.64
CA THR A 168 16.29 -4.40 -8.54
C THR A 168 16.53 -3.08 -7.80
N ASP A 169 16.68 -1.97 -8.55
CA ASP A 169 16.79 -0.62 -7.98
C ASP A 169 15.44 0.08 -7.79
N ARG A 170 14.33 -0.67 -7.96
CA ARG A 170 12.96 -0.20 -7.69
C ARG A 170 12.69 -0.10 -6.20
N ILE A 171 11.61 0.57 -5.82
CA ILE A 171 11.07 0.55 -4.46
C ILE A 171 10.43 -0.82 -4.22
N ASN A 172 10.91 -1.54 -3.21
CA ASN A 172 10.32 -2.80 -2.78
C ASN A 172 9.32 -2.50 -1.66
N GLN A 173 8.02 -2.60 -1.95
CA GLN A 173 6.95 -2.36 -1.00
C GLN A 173 6.34 -3.69 -0.54
N LEU A 174 6.25 -3.90 0.76
CA LEU A 174 5.48 -4.97 1.36
C LEU A 174 4.05 -4.47 1.61
N GLY A 175 3.06 -5.05 0.93
CA GLY A 175 1.65 -4.76 1.13
C GLY A 175 1.02 -5.75 2.11
N ILE A 176 0.42 -5.27 3.18
CA ILE A 176 -0.39 -6.06 4.12
C ILE A 176 -1.83 -5.58 4.01
N HIS A 177 -2.69 -6.47 3.50
CA HIS A 177 -4.12 -6.21 3.45
C HIS A 177 -4.78 -6.59 4.77
N LEU A 178 -5.92 -5.95 5.06
CA LEU A 178 -6.62 -6.06 6.32
C LEU A 178 -5.70 -5.70 7.50
N GLY A 179 -5.49 -4.41 7.68
CA GLY A 179 -4.75 -3.84 8.81
C GLY A 179 -5.51 -4.02 10.13
N PHE A 180 -5.67 -2.97 10.89
CA PHE A 180 -6.32 -3.09 12.21
C PHE A 180 -7.84 -2.96 12.11
N TRP A 181 -8.34 -1.87 11.54
CA TRP A 181 -9.78 -1.67 11.36
C TRP A 181 -10.40 -2.64 10.36
N GLU A 182 -9.78 -2.82 9.21
CA GLU A 182 -10.28 -3.77 8.22
C GLU A 182 -10.30 -5.21 8.77
N ARG A 183 -9.33 -5.58 9.61
CA ARG A 183 -9.31 -6.87 10.27
C ARG A 183 -10.50 -7.05 11.20
N MET A 184 -10.79 -6.04 12.00
CA MET A 184 -11.98 -6.05 12.85
C MET A 184 -13.26 -6.18 12.02
N MET A 185 -13.40 -5.40 10.94
CA MET A 185 -14.56 -5.49 10.04
C MET A 185 -14.71 -6.88 9.43
N CYS A 186 -13.62 -7.51 9.03
CA CYS A 186 -13.67 -8.84 8.42
C CYS A 186 -13.95 -9.95 9.43
N LEU A 187 -13.54 -9.78 10.69
CA LEU A 187 -13.81 -10.75 11.76
C LEU A 187 -15.23 -10.64 12.32
N MET A 188 -15.74 -9.40 12.44
CA MET A 188 -16.93 -9.10 13.25
C MET A 188 -18.12 -8.61 12.43
N ASP A 189 -18.00 -8.42 11.12
CA ASP A 189 -18.82 -7.51 10.31
C ASP A 189 -18.70 -6.04 10.76
N VAL A 190 -18.96 -5.13 9.83
CA VAL A 190 -18.81 -3.67 10.07
C VAL A 190 -19.62 -3.19 11.27
N SER A 191 -20.85 -3.72 11.44
CA SER A 191 -21.75 -3.29 12.52
C SER A 191 -21.19 -3.66 13.90
N ASN A 192 -20.80 -4.92 14.09
CA ASN A 192 -20.28 -5.39 15.37
C ASN A 192 -18.92 -4.75 15.67
N ALA A 193 -18.07 -4.61 14.65
CA ALA A 193 -16.79 -3.91 14.80
C ALA A 193 -16.97 -2.44 15.24
N ALA A 194 -17.96 -1.73 14.66
CA ALA A 194 -18.27 -0.36 15.07
C ALA A 194 -18.84 -0.28 16.49
N ILE A 195 -19.69 -1.23 16.88
CA ILE A 195 -20.22 -1.34 18.24
C ILE A 195 -19.09 -1.59 19.24
N ALA A 196 -18.18 -2.51 18.96
CA ALA A 196 -17.05 -2.82 19.84
C ALA A 196 -16.16 -1.60 20.13
N LEU A 197 -16.09 -0.62 19.22
CA LEU A 197 -15.33 0.63 19.46
C LEU A 197 -16.01 1.60 20.40
N VAL A 198 -17.29 1.43 20.71
CA VAL A 198 -18.08 2.33 21.57
C VAL A 198 -18.66 1.63 22.79
N ASP A 199 -18.58 0.33 22.85
CA ASP A 199 -19.02 -0.50 23.96
C ASP A 199 -17.93 -0.58 25.03
N GLU A 200 -18.22 0.00 26.21
CA GLU A 200 -17.26 0.02 27.32
C GLU A 200 -16.90 -1.37 27.83
N ASP A 201 -17.82 -2.32 27.71
CA ASP A 201 -17.60 -3.72 28.14
C ASP A 201 -16.62 -4.47 27.23
N GLN A 202 -16.42 -4.00 25.98
CA GLN A 202 -15.50 -4.60 25.01
C GLN A 202 -14.17 -3.83 24.90
N GLU A 203 -14.02 -2.66 25.51
CA GLU A 203 -12.87 -1.77 25.33
C GLU A 203 -11.54 -2.49 25.57
N TYR A 204 -11.40 -3.18 26.71
CA TYR A 204 -10.17 -3.90 27.05
C TYR A 204 -9.87 -5.02 26.04
N ALA A 205 -10.89 -5.73 25.59
CA ALA A 205 -10.74 -6.81 24.62
C ALA A 205 -10.25 -6.27 23.27
N VAL A 206 -10.83 -5.15 22.77
CA VAL A 206 -10.40 -4.47 21.55
C VAL A 206 -8.94 -4.05 21.66
N GLN A 207 -8.56 -3.34 22.75
CA GLN A 207 -7.18 -2.90 22.95
C GLN A 207 -6.21 -4.09 23.00
N SER A 208 -6.56 -5.16 23.73
CA SER A 208 -5.75 -6.36 23.85
C SER A 208 -5.59 -7.12 22.53
N PHE A 209 -6.63 -7.16 21.71
CA PHE A 209 -6.59 -7.76 20.38
C PHE A 209 -5.67 -6.96 19.44
N LEU A 210 -5.85 -5.63 19.38
CA LEU A 210 -5.07 -4.75 18.52
C LEU A 210 -3.58 -4.72 18.91
N ASP A 211 -3.27 -4.77 20.21
CA ASP A 211 -1.88 -4.87 20.68
C ASP A 211 -1.23 -6.18 20.23
N LYS A 212 -1.92 -7.31 20.39
CA LYS A 212 -1.41 -8.59 19.90
C LYS A 212 -1.28 -8.64 18.37
N LEU A 213 -2.19 -7.98 17.65
CA LEU A 213 -2.12 -7.87 16.20
C LEU A 213 -0.91 -7.04 15.76
N SER A 214 -0.60 -5.97 16.50
CA SER A 214 0.61 -5.19 16.24
C SER A 214 1.89 -6.01 16.45
N ASP A 215 1.96 -6.84 17.51
CA ASP A 215 3.09 -7.77 17.73
C ASP A 215 3.28 -8.73 16.55
N PHE A 216 2.18 -9.28 16.04
CA PHE A 216 2.21 -10.16 14.88
C PHE A 216 2.74 -9.46 13.63
N TYR A 217 2.27 -8.24 13.33
CA TYR A 217 2.78 -7.48 12.18
C TYR A 217 4.23 -7.07 12.34
N CYS A 218 4.65 -6.66 13.54
CA CYS A 218 6.04 -6.34 13.84
C CYS A 218 6.98 -7.54 13.60
N ASP A 219 6.61 -8.73 14.09
CA ASP A 219 7.39 -9.96 13.86
C ASP A 219 7.41 -10.33 12.38
N TYR A 220 6.27 -10.29 11.69
CA TYR A 220 6.19 -10.57 10.27
C TYR A 220 7.07 -9.64 9.44
N ILE A 221 6.96 -8.31 9.62
CA ILE A 221 7.77 -7.31 8.93
C ILE A 221 9.26 -7.54 9.21
N THR A 222 9.61 -7.81 10.46
CA THR A 222 11.00 -8.08 10.87
C THR A 222 11.57 -9.33 10.18
N ARG A 223 10.79 -10.38 10.02
CA ARG A 223 11.22 -11.60 9.31
C ARG A 223 11.35 -11.34 7.82
N VAL A 224 10.38 -10.67 7.20
CA VAL A 224 10.40 -10.32 5.77
C VAL A 224 11.60 -9.41 5.45
N SER A 225 11.96 -8.46 6.32
CA SER A 225 13.09 -7.57 6.08
C SER A 225 14.44 -8.31 5.99
N LYS A 226 14.52 -9.55 6.48
CA LYS A 226 15.73 -10.40 6.42
C LYS A 226 15.87 -11.16 5.11
N ILE A 227 14.81 -11.32 4.33
CA ILE A 227 14.88 -12.02 3.04
C ILE A 227 15.48 -11.14 1.93
N GLY A 228 15.35 -9.82 2.05
CA GLY A 228 15.88 -8.84 1.08
C GLY A 228 15.55 -7.43 1.48
N ARG A 229 15.93 -6.47 0.63
CA ARG A 229 15.63 -5.06 0.85
C ARG A 229 14.14 -4.82 0.71
N ILE A 230 13.52 -4.31 1.77
CA ILE A 230 12.17 -3.74 1.79
C ILE A 230 12.33 -2.25 2.05
N ASP A 231 11.74 -1.42 1.20
CA ASP A 231 11.88 0.04 1.26
C ASP A 231 10.65 0.70 1.86
N SER A 232 9.48 0.09 1.67
CA SER A 232 8.21 0.57 2.19
C SER A 232 7.34 -0.60 2.68
N VAL A 233 6.54 -0.34 3.70
CA VAL A 233 5.44 -1.20 4.14
C VAL A 233 4.14 -0.42 3.97
N MET A 234 3.17 -1.00 3.31
CA MET A 234 1.82 -0.48 3.17
C MET A 234 0.85 -1.37 3.94
N ILE A 235 0.09 -0.79 4.86
CA ILE A 235 -0.98 -1.49 5.56
C ILE A 235 -2.33 -0.86 5.20
N HIS A 236 -3.30 -1.69 4.79
CA HIS A 236 -4.64 -1.26 4.46
C HIS A 236 -5.48 -1.07 5.71
N GLU A 237 -6.05 0.11 5.86
CA GLU A 237 -6.85 0.48 7.03
C GLU A 237 -8.28 0.92 6.71
N ASP A 238 -8.51 1.53 5.56
CA ASP A 238 -9.80 1.99 5.04
C ASP A 238 -10.73 2.60 6.10
N TRP A 239 -10.26 3.67 6.77
CA TRP A 239 -10.97 4.35 7.85
C TRP A 239 -12.18 5.17 7.40
N GLY A 240 -12.43 5.24 6.10
CA GLY A 240 -13.48 6.07 5.52
C GLY A 240 -14.44 5.33 4.61
N THR A 241 -15.66 5.86 4.56
CA THR A 241 -16.63 5.60 3.50
C THR A 241 -16.58 6.71 2.45
N ASN A 242 -17.41 6.66 1.41
CA ASN A 242 -17.51 7.75 0.44
C ASN A 242 -18.01 9.07 1.07
N ASN A 243 -18.70 9.01 2.21
CA ASN A 243 -19.38 10.16 2.81
C ASN A 243 -18.70 10.65 4.11
N SER A 244 -18.13 9.77 4.90
CA SER A 244 -17.58 10.07 6.22
C SER A 244 -16.52 9.04 6.64
N ALA A 245 -15.76 9.37 7.68
CA ALA A 245 -15.00 8.38 8.44
C ALA A 245 -15.95 7.39 9.15
N PHE A 246 -15.46 6.17 9.43
CA PHE A 246 -16.21 5.16 10.18
C PHE A 246 -16.31 5.51 11.67
N PHE A 247 -15.36 6.24 12.21
CA PHE A 247 -15.27 6.58 13.62
C PHE A 247 -14.69 7.99 13.82
N SER A 248 -14.76 8.49 15.05
CA SER A 248 -14.24 9.81 15.42
C SER A 248 -12.72 9.82 15.56
N LEU A 249 -12.12 11.02 15.54
CA LEU A 249 -10.70 11.19 15.83
C LEU A 249 -10.34 10.67 17.23
N ASP A 250 -11.20 10.90 18.23
CA ASP A 250 -10.97 10.42 19.60
C ASP A 250 -11.00 8.88 19.66
N THR A 251 -11.89 8.23 18.91
CA THR A 251 -11.92 6.78 18.76
C THR A 251 -10.64 6.26 18.09
N ALA A 252 -10.17 6.93 17.02
CA ALA A 252 -8.91 6.59 16.38
C ALA A 252 -7.73 6.66 17.35
N ARG A 253 -7.65 7.74 18.15
CA ARG A 253 -6.62 7.92 19.18
C ARG A 253 -6.66 6.86 20.25
N LYS A 254 -7.87 6.50 20.68
CA LYS A 254 -8.09 5.52 21.76
C LYS A 254 -7.65 4.11 21.37
N PHE A 255 -7.93 3.69 20.14
CA PHE A 255 -7.78 2.30 19.75
C PHE A 255 -6.66 2.03 18.73
N PHE A 256 -6.44 2.93 17.78
CA PHE A 256 -5.58 2.63 16.62
C PHE A 256 -4.21 3.31 16.68
N VAL A 257 -4.07 4.47 17.32
CA VAL A 257 -2.79 5.19 17.32
C VAL A 257 -1.67 4.37 17.97
N ALA A 258 -1.86 3.82 19.14
CA ALA A 258 -0.80 3.08 19.84
C ALA A 258 -0.37 1.81 19.10
N PRO A 259 -1.26 0.91 18.65
CA PRO A 259 -0.87 -0.31 17.94
C PRO A 259 -0.26 -0.02 16.56
N ILE A 260 -0.77 0.96 15.80
CA ILE A 260 -0.18 1.35 14.51
C ILE A 260 1.20 1.97 14.73
N LYS A 261 1.34 2.87 15.72
CA LYS A 261 2.64 3.46 16.05
C LYS A 261 3.71 2.41 16.35
N LYS A 262 3.37 1.34 17.05
CA LYS A 262 4.27 0.22 17.34
C LYS A 262 4.81 -0.44 16.04
N VAL A 263 3.95 -0.60 15.04
CA VAL A 263 4.33 -1.12 13.73
C VAL A 263 5.19 -0.10 12.97
N VAL A 264 4.81 1.18 12.99
CA VAL A 264 5.59 2.27 12.38
C VAL A 264 6.99 2.35 12.99
N ASP A 265 7.11 2.34 14.31
CA ASP A 265 8.40 2.37 15.02
C ASP A 265 9.26 1.15 14.64
N THR A 266 8.65 -0.01 14.44
CA THR A 266 9.34 -1.21 13.92
C THR A 266 9.85 -0.98 12.50
N CYS A 267 9.04 -0.45 11.61
CA CYS A 267 9.44 -0.10 10.24
C CYS A 267 10.62 0.88 10.25
N HIS A 268 10.54 1.95 11.04
CA HIS A 268 11.59 2.95 11.16
C HIS A 268 12.90 2.36 11.70
N SER A 269 12.83 1.45 12.69
CA SER A 269 14.02 0.75 13.21
C SER A 269 14.74 -0.09 12.16
N LEU A 270 14.01 -0.51 11.13
CA LEU A 270 14.51 -1.28 9.99
C LEU A 270 14.85 -0.41 8.77
N ASN A 271 14.74 0.92 8.89
CA ASN A 271 14.90 1.89 7.79
C ASN A 271 13.90 1.66 6.64
N ILE A 272 12.66 1.34 7.00
CA ILE A 272 11.52 1.11 6.12
C ILE A 272 10.52 2.27 6.29
N ILE A 273 10.02 2.81 5.19
CA ILE A 273 9.00 3.85 5.14
C ILE A 273 7.61 3.22 5.31
N TYR A 274 6.75 3.83 6.12
CA TYR A 274 5.41 3.33 6.38
C TYR A 274 4.34 4.11 5.61
N GLU A 275 3.57 3.39 4.79
CA GLU A 275 2.36 3.89 4.15
C GLU A 275 1.12 3.47 4.92
N HIS A 276 0.32 4.45 5.33
CA HIS A 276 -1.02 4.21 5.81
C HIS A 276 -1.99 4.25 4.62
N HIS A 277 -2.29 3.08 4.05
CA HIS A 277 -3.29 3.04 2.99
C HIS A 277 -4.68 3.19 3.58
N CYS A 278 -5.41 4.17 3.10
CA CYS A 278 -6.75 4.45 3.59
C CYS A 278 -7.62 4.98 2.45
N CYS A 279 -8.56 4.17 2.01
CA CYS A 279 -9.64 4.60 1.14
C CYS A 279 -10.70 5.39 1.91
N GLY A 280 -11.58 6.04 1.14
CA GLY A 280 -12.70 6.76 1.70
C GLY A 280 -12.37 8.17 2.20
N LYS A 281 -13.38 8.81 2.78
CA LYS A 281 -13.29 10.17 3.31
C LYS A 281 -12.71 10.16 4.72
N ALA A 282 -11.39 10.15 4.81
CA ALA A 282 -10.64 10.03 6.07
C ALA A 282 -9.87 11.31 6.45
N GLN A 283 -10.06 12.41 5.73
CA GLN A 283 -9.34 13.68 5.96
C GLN A 283 -9.38 14.15 7.42
N ALA A 284 -10.51 13.96 8.13
CA ALA A 284 -10.67 14.33 9.53
C ALA A 284 -9.80 13.49 10.49
N LEU A 285 -9.30 12.34 10.04
CA LEU A 285 -8.47 11.43 10.82
C LEU A 285 -6.97 11.59 10.54
N ALA A 286 -6.56 12.49 9.64
CA ALA A 286 -5.15 12.76 9.36
C ALA A 286 -4.32 13.11 10.61
N PRO A 287 -4.84 13.82 11.64
CA PRO A 287 -4.10 14.03 12.89
C PRO A 287 -3.71 12.71 13.58
N ALA A 288 -4.58 11.68 13.57
CA ALA A 288 -4.24 10.37 14.13
C ALA A 288 -3.14 9.68 13.33
N MET A 289 -3.11 9.82 11.99
CA MET A 289 -2.03 9.31 11.17
C MET A 289 -0.68 9.95 11.52
N VAL A 290 -0.67 11.27 11.78
CA VAL A 290 0.53 11.97 12.30
C VAL A 290 0.95 11.40 13.66
N GLU A 291 0.00 11.22 14.57
CA GLU A 291 0.27 10.67 15.91
C GLU A 291 0.79 9.22 15.86
N CYS A 292 0.40 8.44 14.86
CA CYS A 292 0.95 7.11 14.58
C CYS A 292 2.41 7.17 14.10
N GLY A 293 2.90 8.30 13.61
CA GLY A 293 4.20 8.42 12.96
C GLY A 293 4.21 7.99 11.50
N THR A 294 3.03 7.94 10.85
CA THR A 294 2.88 7.59 9.43
C THR A 294 3.75 8.49 8.55
N ASP A 295 4.51 7.89 7.62
CA ASP A 295 5.35 8.66 6.71
C ASP A 295 4.55 9.25 5.56
N TYR A 296 3.64 8.49 4.98
CA TYR A 296 2.78 9.01 3.91
C TYR A 296 1.42 8.32 3.81
N TRP A 297 0.47 9.05 3.20
CA TRP A 297 -0.87 8.61 2.86
C TRP A 297 -1.21 9.03 1.43
N PHE A 298 -1.88 8.15 0.67
CA PHE A 298 -2.48 8.45 -0.62
C PHE A 298 -3.99 8.67 -0.49
N PRO A 299 -4.45 9.91 -0.25
CA PRO A 299 -5.87 10.20 -0.13
C PRO A 299 -6.57 10.16 -1.49
N GLN A 300 -7.77 9.59 -1.54
CA GLN A 300 -8.63 9.65 -2.71
C GLN A 300 -9.08 11.10 -2.98
N SER A 301 -8.53 11.73 -4.02
CA SER A 301 -8.74 13.16 -4.34
C SER A 301 -10.17 13.52 -4.74
N THR A 302 -11.02 12.54 -5.06
CA THR A 302 -12.42 12.76 -5.39
C THR A 302 -13.30 13.07 -4.18
N ILE A 303 -12.84 12.71 -2.97
CA ILE A 303 -13.60 12.83 -1.71
C ILE A 303 -12.81 13.46 -0.56
N ASN A 304 -11.51 13.67 -0.72
CA ASN A 304 -10.66 14.40 0.21
C ASN A 304 -10.03 15.61 -0.49
N ASP A 305 -9.88 16.70 0.22
CA ASP A 305 -9.19 17.91 -0.27
C ASP A 305 -7.69 17.77 -0.08
N VAL A 306 -7.01 17.20 -1.08
CA VAL A 306 -5.58 16.89 -1.03
C VAL A 306 -4.73 18.16 -0.92
N ASP A 307 -5.09 19.24 -1.61
CA ASP A 307 -4.36 20.51 -1.55
C ASP A 307 -4.43 21.11 -0.13
N LYS A 308 -5.59 21.01 0.50
CA LYS A 308 -5.77 21.46 1.88
C LYS A 308 -4.99 20.57 2.88
N LEU A 309 -4.99 19.26 2.69
CA LEU A 309 -4.20 18.34 3.51
C LEU A 309 -2.71 18.68 3.43
N ILE A 310 -2.17 18.90 2.24
CA ILE A 310 -0.77 19.29 2.04
C ILE A 310 -0.45 20.60 2.78
N GLU A 311 -1.34 21.58 2.73
CA GLU A 311 -1.13 22.87 3.41
C GLU A 311 -1.28 22.78 4.93
N ASP A 312 -2.30 22.05 5.42
CA ASP A 312 -2.59 21.91 6.86
C ASP A 312 -1.46 21.16 7.59
N PHE A 313 -0.84 20.16 6.93
CA PHE A 313 0.19 19.29 7.51
C PHE A 313 1.62 19.55 7.00
N LYS A 314 1.86 20.66 6.33
CA LYS A 314 3.18 21.00 5.74
C LYS A 314 4.35 21.07 6.72
N ASN A 315 4.07 21.20 8.01
CA ASN A 315 5.09 21.24 9.07
C ASN A 315 5.19 19.92 9.84
N ASP A 316 4.34 18.95 9.51
CA ASP A 316 4.37 17.62 10.09
C ASP A 316 5.23 16.69 9.22
N HIS A 317 5.53 15.51 9.74
CA HIS A 317 6.28 14.50 8.99
C HIS A 317 5.40 13.74 7.98
N LEU A 318 4.07 13.86 8.06
CA LEU A 318 3.14 13.18 7.17
C LEU A 318 3.19 13.78 5.76
N THR A 319 3.64 12.97 4.81
CA THR A 319 3.67 13.31 3.38
C THR A 319 2.41 12.79 2.68
N PHE A 320 1.96 13.48 1.65
CA PHE A 320 0.82 13.04 0.85
C PHE A 320 1.28 12.57 -0.53
N ALA A 321 0.72 11.43 -0.95
CA ALA A 321 0.82 11.02 -2.34
C ALA A 321 -0.30 11.67 -3.15
N VAL A 322 0.04 12.13 -4.34
CA VAL A 322 -0.88 12.83 -5.25
C VAL A 322 -1.10 11.98 -6.49
N GLY A 323 -2.36 11.69 -6.80
CA GLY A 323 -2.73 10.96 -8.01
C GLY A 323 -2.44 11.76 -9.28
N ASN A 324 -2.28 11.07 -10.41
CA ASN A 324 -2.01 11.69 -11.69
C ASN A 324 -3.15 12.63 -12.13
N PRO A 325 -2.85 13.66 -12.94
CA PRO A 325 -3.88 14.51 -13.49
C PRO A 325 -4.78 13.74 -14.45
N ILE A 326 -6.07 14.08 -14.43
CA ILE A 326 -7.03 13.52 -15.39
C ILE A 326 -6.74 14.09 -16.78
N LEU A 327 -6.50 13.21 -17.73
CA LEU A 327 -6.32 13.57 -19.13
C LEU A 327 -7.66 13.53 -19.85
N PRO A 328 -8.13 14.64 -20.48
CA PRO A 328 -9.32 14.61 -21.30
C PRO A 328 -9.19 13.62 -22.46
N GLN A 329 -10.27 12.90 -22.76
CA GLN A 329 -10.26 11.96 -23.88
C GLN A 329 -10.01 12.68 -25.20
N GLY A 330 -9.04 12.18 -25.99
CA GLY A 330 -8.68 12.75 -27.28
C GLY A 330 -7.69 13.93 -27.19
N SER A 331 -7.09 14.18 -26.02
CA SER A 331 -6.03 15.16 -25.88
C SER A 331 -4.87 14.90 -26.85
N SER A 332 -4.39 15.96 -27.48
CA SER A 332 -3.15 15.93 -28.28
C SER A 332 -1.93 15.72 -27.39
N GLU A 333 -0.81 15.28 -27.97
CA GLU A 333 0.45 15.15 -27.23
C GLU A 333 0.89 16.47 -26.58
N GLU A 334 0.67 17.61 -27.25
CA GLU A 334 1.01 18.93 -26.71
C GLU A 334 0.17 19.27 -25.47
N GLU A 335 -1.14 18.99 -25.49
CA GLU A 335 -2.03 19.19 -24.34
C GLU A 335 -1.65 18.29 -23.18
N VAL A 336 -1.34 17.02 -23.45
CA VAL A 336 -0.86 16.06 -22.43
C VAL A 336 0.43 16.56 -21.78
N ARG A 337 1.41 17.01 -22.58
CA ARG A 337 2.66 17.57 -22.07
C ARG A 337 2.44 18.82 -21.23
N LYS A 338 1.52 19.68 -21.66
CA LYS A 338 1.18 20.88 -20.89
C LYS A 338 0.55 20.54 -19.55
N ILE A 339 -0.43 19.62 -19.53
CA ILE A 339 -1.09 19.18 -18.29
C ILE A 339 -0.08 18.56 -17.32
N ALA A 340 0.81 17.70 -17.83
CA ALA A 340 1.85 17.10 -17.00
C ALA A 340 2.81 18.14 -16.43
N LYS A 341 3.24 19.09 -17.24
CA LYS A 341 4.12 20.17 -16.78
C LYS A 341 3.44 21.03 -15.71
N ASP A 342 2.20 21.45 -15.93
CA ASP A 342 1.43 22.26 -14.99
C ASP A 342 1.25 21.51 -13.64
N PHE A 343 1.04 20.19 -13.71
CA PHE A 343 0.91 19.33 -12.55
C PHE A 343 2.23 19.22 -11.76
N VAL A 344 3.35 18.96 -12.44
CA VAL A 344 4.67 18.92 -11.80
C VAL A 344 5.00 20.28 -11.20
N ASP A 345 4.78 21.38 -11.94
CA ASP A 345 5.04 22.74 -11.45
C ASP A 345 4.20 23.09 -10.20
N LYS A 346 3.00 22.52 -10.07
CA LYS A 346 2.15 22.70 -8.89
C LYS A 346 2.73 22.04 -7.64
N TYR A 347 3.36 20.86 -7.77
CA TYR A 347 3.72 20.02 -6.63
C TYR A 347 5.22 19.87 -6.36
N LYS A 348 6.11 20.22 -7.27
CA LYS A 348 7.57 19.97 -7.20
C LYS A 348 8.26 20.48 -5.93
N ASP A 349 7.72 21.54 -5.32
CA ASP A 349 8.30 22.19 -4.13
C ASP A 349 7.47 21.93 -2.85
N LYS A 350 6.50 20.99 -2.90
CA LYS A 350 5.57 20.73 -1.80
C LYS A 350 5.91 19.50 -0.95
N GLY A 351 7.00 18.80 -1.23
CA GLY A 351 7.40 17.63 -0.46
C GLY A 351 6.42 16.45 -0.61
N VAL A 352 5.82 16.29 -1.78
CA VAL A 352 4.86 15.20 -2.07
C VAL A 352 5.52 14.09 -2.87
N LEU A 353 4.86 12.94 -2.95
CA LEU A 353 5.15 11.92 -3.94
C LEU A 353 3.98 11.77 -4.91
N PHE A 354 4.23 11.20 -6.07
CA PHE A 354 3.19 10.84 -7.00
C PHE A 354 2.75 9.39 -6.78
N CYS A 355 1.47 9.14 -6.95
CA CYS A 355 0.94 7.78 -7.03
C CYS A 355 0.29 7.62 -8.41
N ALA A 356 1.01 6.98 -9.33
CA ALA A 356 0.46 6.65 -10.63
C ALA A 356 -0.46 5.44 -10.48
N ASP A 357 -1.76 5.66 -10.53
CA ASP A 357 -2.71 4.59 -10.71
C ASP A 357 -2.50 3.95 -12.09
N SER A 358 -2.64 2.63 -12.17
CA SER A 358 -2.60 1.85 -13.41
C SER A 358 -3.65 2.30 -14.44
N SER A 359 -4.70 3.00 -14.01
CA SER A 359 -5.74 3.56 -14.87
C SER A 359 -5.30 4.80 -15.64
N THR A 360 -4.20 5.44 -15.23
CA THR A 360 -3.73 6.67 -15.85
C THR A 360 -2.62 6.38 -16.83
N THR A 361 -2.79 6.87 -18.04
CA THR A 361 -1.79 6.73 -19.10
C THR A 361 -0.50 7.37 -18.62
N ARG A 362 0.56 6.58 -18.50
CA ARG A 362 1.91 7.10 -18.32
C ARG A 362 2.21 8.11 -19.42
N ILE A 363 2.67 9.27 -19.04
CA ILE A 363 3.19 10.24 -20.00
C ILE A 363 4.71 10.03 -20.05
N PRO A 364 5.25 9.35 -21.08
CA PRO A 364 6.66 9.06 -21.15
C PRO A 364 7.48 10.34 -21.08
N GLY A 365 8.42 10.41 -20.15
CA GLY A 365 9.35 11.52 -20.02
C GLY A 365 8.85 12.72 -19.22
N HIS A 366 7.83 12.54 -18.38
CA HIS A 366 7.31 13.56 -17.46
C HIS A 366 7.39 13.17 -15.99
N ASP A 367 8.19 12.19 -15.66
CA ASP A 367 8.48 11.73 -14.30
C ASP A 367 9.51 12.65 -13.58
N HIS A 368 9.73 13.87 -14.08
CA HIS A 368 10.82 14.74 -13.65
C HIS A 368 10.37 16.13 -13.26
#